data_8885575d179a6c08f6218e1df95dbf31
#
_entry.id   8885575d179a6c08f6218e1df95dbf31
#
_cell.length_a   1.000
_cell.length_b   1.000
_cell.length_c   1.000
_cell.angle_alpha   90.00
_cell.angle_beta   90.00
_cell.angle_gamma   90.00
#
_symmetry.space_group_name_H-M   'P 1'
#
loop_
_entity.id
_entity.type
_entity.pdbx_description
1 polymer ?
#
loop_
_entity_poly.entity_id
_entity_poly.type
_entity_poly.pdbx_seq_one_letter_code
_entity_poly.pdbx_strand_id
1 'polypeptide(L)'
;MAVDSSGSLYIADLGNSRIRKVTAGVINTIIGTGTAGYTGDGAAGSQAEISQPCGVAVDASGNIYFTQSDLTDSAVREVAASGNISTVAGTTLGPGFSGDGGLASNAQVNGPLGVTIGGSNSYYIVDTLNNRIRLVSGGNITTVVGNGIAQFSGDGGSPTHASINNPQSMAIDSAGNLYIADTFNNRIRKVSGNVITTIAGTGIAGFSGDGGPATKAQLNFPKGVAVDAAGNVYIVDTFNWRVRVITPDGNIWTIAGRSTNGYSGDGGLGTLARLNFPQEIVLGPNGTLFVSDTGNNVIRLLTPGTGPINAAVPPGITSIVSASACGNYATLAVGGWMEIHGTALAPGVNTWADAFTGNTAPTTLAGTQVTMAGQNAVISYVSTTQVNAQVPLGISPGTQQVTVTTPNGTSAPLTVQVNAEQPGLCQGLQVAGNVYLDAVISGTSILVLPSGTNPAGASSRPAHPGEVITFYGNGFGAVTPPATQGQLVQQPNQLNDSFEVFFGDTQATVNYAGLMPGNVGLYQFDVVVPAIPDSDAVPVTFAEGNFAGAPTLYTSVHQ
;
A
#
# COMPACT_ATOMS: atom_id res chain seq x y z
N MET A 1 1.88 16.48 17.58
CA MET A 1 3.01 15.96 18.40
C MET A 1 4.24 16.84 18.21
N ALA A 2 5.19 16.84 19.18
CA ALA A 2 6.50 17.48 19.04
C ALA A 2 7.57 16.68 19.79
N VAL A 3 8.85 16.86 19.42
CA VAL A 3 9.99 16.27 20.11
C VAL A 3 10.96 17.38 20.48
N ASP A 4 11.41 17.44 21.74
CA ASP A 4 12.41 18.39 22.16
C ASP A 4 13.84 17.87 21.90
N SER A 5 14.84 18.74 22.08
CA SER A 5 16.27 18.41 21.86
C SER A 5 16.78 17.27 22.76
N SER A 6 16.09 16.95 23.85
CA SER A 6 16.40 15.83 24.75
C SER A 6 15.77 14.51 24.27
N GLY A 7 14.95 14.54 23.23
CA GLY A 7 14.20 13.39 22.71
C GLY A 7 12.89 13.09 23.45
N SER A 8 12.43 14.01 24.32
CA SER A 8 11.12 13.86 24.96
C SER A 8 10.00 14.15 23.96
N LEU A 9 8.97 13.30 23.92
CA LEU A 9 7.82 13.43 23.04
C LEU A 9 6.67 14.15 23.75
N TYR A 10 6.12 15.18 23.11
CA TYR A 10 4.94 15.92 23.53
C TYR A 10 3.74 15.51 22.68
N ILE A 11 2.61 15.24 23.31
CA ILE A 11 1.41 14.70 22.68
C ILE A 11 0.21 15.57 23.06
N ALA A 12 -0.46 16.11 22.06
CA ALA A 12 -1.79 16.71 22.25
C ALA A 12 -2.81 15.56 22.35
N ASP A 13 -3.27 15.30 23.57
CA ASP A 13 -4.23 14.26 23.92
C ASP A 13 -5.64 14.84 23.84
N LEU A 14 -6.12 15.02 22.59
CA LEU A 14 -7.29 15.79 22.21
C LEU A 14 -8.54 15.39 22.99
N GLY A 15 -8.85 14.09 22.98
CA GLY A 15 -10.06 13.55 23.63
C GLY A 15 -10.03 13.63 25.16
N ASN A 16 -8.85 13.82 25.75
CA ASN A 16 -8.67 13.93 27.20
C ASN A 16 -8.38 15.36 27.68
N SER A 17 -8.39 16.34 26.77
CA SER A 17 -8.13 17.75 27.10
C SER A 17 -6.83 17.95 27.90
N ARG A 18 -5.73 17.37 27.40
CA ARG A 18 -4.40 17.39 28.02
C ARG A 18 -3.27 17.47 27.01
N ILE A 19 -2.14 18.01 27.43
CA ILE A 19 -0.86 17.78 26.77
C ILE A 19 -0.05 16.83 27.65
N ARG A 20 0.41 15.74 27.03
CA ARG A 20 1.20 14.69 27.69
C ARG A 20 2.66 14.80 27.24
N LYS A 21 3.60 14.46 28.14
CA LYS A 21 5.03 14.36 27.83
C LYS A 21 5.52 12.95 28.15
N VAL A 22 6.24 12.35 27.20
CA VAL A 22 6.94 11.08 27.38
C VAL A 22 8.43 11.37 27.49
N THR A 23 9.05 10.98 28.59
CA THR A 23 10.49 11.10 28.81
C THR A 23 11.01 9.78 29.38
N ALA A 24 12.03 9.20 28.76
CA ALA A 24 12.63 7.92 29.17
C ALA A 24 11.58 6.80 29.40
N GLY A 25 10.57 6.73 28.54
CA GLY A 25 9.50 5.72 28.61
C GLY A 25 8.38 6.01 29.61
N VAL A 26 8.47 7.11 30.37
CA VAL A 26 7.43 7.51 31.34
C VAL A 26 6.57 8.61 30.75
N ILE A 27 5.23 8.44 30.77
CA ILE A 27 4.25 9.42 30.30
C ILE A 27 3.63 10.18 31.48
N ASN A 28 3.63 11.51 31.39
CA ASN A 28 3.04 12.39 32.38
C ASN A 28 2.11 13.42 31.72
N THR A 29 1.08 13.87 32.44
CA THR A 29 0.32 15.08 32.08
C THR A 29 1.12 16.31 32.52
N ILE A 30 1.32 17.25 31.61
CA ILE A 30 2.06 18.47 31.89
C ILE A 30 1.20 19.75 31.77
N ILE A 31 0.14 19.70 30.95
CA ILE A 31 -0.81 20.80 30.76
C ILE A 31 -2.22 20.22 30.73
N GLY A 32 -3.17 20.94 31.33
CA GLY A 32 -4.59 20.61 31.32
C GLY A 32 -5.05 19.79 32.51
N THR A 33 -6.21 20.11 33.06
CA THR A 33 -6.89 19.38 34.15
C THR A 33 -7.64 18.15 33.63
N GLY A 34 -7.95 18.10 32.33
CA GLY A 34 -8.84 17.12 31.69
C GLY A 34 -10.27 17.60 31.57
N THR A 35 -10.60 18.76 32.09
CA THR A 35 -11.85 19.44 31.79
C THR A 35 -11.67 20.29 30.53
N ALA A 36 -12.57 20.12 29.57
CA ALA A 36 -12.58 20.96 28.38
C ALA A 36 -12.98 22.39 28.75
N GLY A 37 -12.23 23.37 28.28
CA GLY A 37 -12.50 24.78 28.57
C GLY A 37 -11.38 25.70 28.10
N TYR A 38 -11.50 26.96 28.46
CA TYR A 38 -10.55 28.01 28.08
C TYR A 38 -10.30 28.92 29.31
N THR A 39 -9.47 28.43 30.24
CA THR A 39 -9.15 29.14 31.47
C THR A 39 -7.65 29.08 31.76
N GLY A 40 -7.22 29.78 32.79
CA GLY A 40 -5.91 29.63 33.42
C GLY A 40 -4.82 30.55 32.92
N ASP A 41 -5.07 31.51 32.02
CA ASP A 41 -4.05 32.49 31.60
C ASP A 41 -3.45 33.23 32.81
N GLY A 42 -2.12 33.30 32.87
CA GLY A 42 -1.33 33.83 33.98
C GLY A 42 -1.05 32.83 35.11
N ALA A 43 -1.70 31.67 35.14
CA ALA A 43 -1.52 30.64 36.14
C ALA A 43 -0.70 29.44 35.60
N ALA A 44 -0.50 28.43 36.45
CA ALA A 44 0.19 27.20 36.05
C ALA A 44 -0.60 26.42 34.97
N GLY A 45 0.03 26.04 33.87
CA GLY A 45 -0.59 25.30 32.76
C GLY A 45 -1.22 23.97 33.19
N SER A 46 -0.69 23.33 34.24
CA SER A 46 -1.25 22.08 34.80
C SER A 46 -2.62 22.28 35.47
N GLN A 47 -3.01 23.50 35.77
CA GLN A 47 -4.30 23.87 36.38
C GLN A 47 -5.27 24.50 35.38
N ALA A 48 -4.86 24.68 34.14
CA ALA A 48 -5.69 25.27 33.10
C ALA A 48 -6.74 24.27 32.58
N GLU A 49 -7.89 24.76 32.18
CA GLU A 49 -8.81 24.02 31.31
C GLU A 49 -8.45 24.32 29.87
N ILE A 50 -8.26 23.25 29.08
CA ILE A 50 -7.96 23.33 27.67
C ILE A 50 -8.94 22.48 26.87
N SER A 51 -9.36 22.96 25.71
CA SER A 51 -10.33 22.28 24.86
C SER A 51 -9.71 21.88 23.55
N GLN A 52 -9.93 20.64 23.14
CA GLN A 52 -9.49 20.06 21.83
C GLN A 52 -8.06 20.48 21.42
N PRO A 53 -7.03 20.21 22.26
CA PRO A 53 -5.65 20.48 21.86
C PRO A 53 -5.26 19.61 20.67
N CYS A 54 -4.80 20.22 19.57
CA CYS A 54 -4.46 19.51 18.32
C CYS A 54 -2.96 19.55 18.04
N GLY A 55 -2.43 20.69 17.60
CA GLY A 55 -1.01 20.86 17.35
C GLY A 55 -0.24 21.16 18.63
N VAL A 56 0.98 20.67 18.74
CA VAL A 56 1.92 21.05 19.80
C VAL A 56 3.31 21.24 19.22
N ALA A 57 4.02 22.27 19.67
CA ALA A 57 5.41 22.55 19.33
C ALA A 57 6.18 22.98 20.57
N VAL A 58 7.51 22.77 20.58
CA VAL A 58 8.39 23.17 21.69
C VAL A 58 9.56 23.93 21.11
N ASP A 59 9.83 25.11 21.66
CA ASP A 59 10.98 25.90 21.23
C ASP A 59 12.29 25.49 21.96
N ALA A 60 13.40 26.09 21.56
CA ALA A 60 14.70 25.80 22.15
C ALA A 60 14.85 26.23 23.60
N SER A 61 13.97 27.14 24.08
CA SER A 61 13.93 27.60 25.46
C SER A 61 13.06 26.70 26.35
N GLY A 62 12.33 25.76 25.77
CA GLY A 62 11.41 24.86 26.46
C GLY A 62 10.01 25.41 26.60
N ASN A 63 9.65 26.52 25.94
CA ASN A 63 8.28 26.96 25.86
C ASN A 63 7.46 26.01 24.97
N ILE A 64 6.25 25.70 25.41
CA ILE A 64 5.35 24.76 24.74
C ILE A 64 4.20 25.56 24.13
N TYR A 65 4.08 25.52 22.81
CA TYR A 65 2.98 26.12 22.07
C TYR A 65 1.99 25.00 21.65
N PHE A 66 0.70 25.26 21.82
CA PHE A 66 -0.31 24.32 21.35
C PHE A 66 -1.55 25.06 20.83
N THR A 67 -2.22 24.43 19.86
CA THR A 67 -3.48 24.94 19.31
C THR A 67 -4.65 24.38 20.09
N GLN A 68 -5.64 25.23 20.33
CA GLN A 68 -7.02 24.86 20.71
C GLN A 68 -7.90 25.08 19.49
N SER A 69 -8.54 24.01 19.01
CA SER A 69 -9.34 24.04 17.78
C SER A 69 -10.84 23.96 18.04
N ASP A 70 -11.27 24.24 19.24
CA ASP A 70 -12.68 24.31 19.58
C ASP A 70 -13.39 25.38 18.73
N LEU A 71 -14.63 25.11 18.31
CA LEU A 71 -15.42 26.02 17.47
C LEU A 71 -15.85 27.29 18.22
N THR A 72 -15.65 27.36 19.54
CA THR A 72 -15.94 28.52 20.34
C THR A 72 -14.70 29.31 20.75
N ASP A 73 -13.55 28.62 20.91
CA ASP A 73 -12.34 29.13 21.53
C ASP A 73 -11.08 28.80 20.72
N SER A 74 -11.09 29.14 19.44
CA SER A 74 -9.94 28.94 18.55
C SER A 74 -8.76 29.82 18.94
N ALA A 75 -7.65 29.23 19.40
CA ALA A 75 -6.47 29.95 19.86
C ALA A 75 -5.17 29.16 19.74
N VAL A 76 -4.04 29.87 19.88
CA VAL A 76 -2.74 29.29 20.22
C VAL A 76 -2.38 29.72 21.63
N ARG A 77 -2.10 28.76 22.49
CA ARG A 77 -1.66 28.98 23.88
C ARG A 77 -0.17 28.61 23.98
N GLU A 78 0.53 29.35 24.84
CA GLU A 78 1.91 29.07 25.22
C GLU A 78 1.97 28.72 26.70
N VAL A 79 2.71 27.69 27.05
CA VAL A 79 3.18 27.46 28.41
C VAL A 79 4.66 27.75 28.44
N ALA A 80 5.02 28.83 29.08
CA ALA A 80 6.42 29.24 29.25
C ALA A 80 7.21 28.17 30.02
N ALA A 81 8.52 28.13 29.85
CA ALA A 81 9.41 27.20 30.58
C ALA A 81 9.28 27.37 32.13
N SER A 82 8.77 28.53 32.61
CA SER A 82 8.39 28.77 34.01
C SER A 82 7.15 28.01 34.46
N GLY A 83 6.36 27.46 33.52
CA GLY A 83 5.14 26.70 33.75
C GLY A 83 3.84 27.50 33.63
N ASN A 84 3.88 28.83 33.47
CA ASN A 84 2.68 29.64 33.32
C ASN A 84 2.13 29.60 31.89
N ILE A 85 0.81 29.52 31.77
CA ILE A 85 0.10 29.50 30.48
C ILE A 85 -0.40 30.90 30.11
N SER A 86 -0.39 31.21 28.82
CA SER A 86 -0.96 32.44 28.25
C SER A 86 -1.49 32.21 26.86
N THR A 87 -2.45 33.00 26.41
CA THR A 87 -2.91 33.06 25.04
C THR A 87 -1.99 33.95 24.21
N VAL A 88 -1.38 33.42 23.15
CA VAL A 88 -0.41 34.12 22.30
C VAL A 88 -0.93 34.45 20.90
N ALA A 89 -1.99 33.77 20.45
CA ALA A 89 -2.76 34.15 19.27
C ALA A 89 -4.22 33.68 19.41
N GLY A 90 -5.11 34.42 18.83
CA GLY A 90 -6.55 34.22 19.00
C GLY A 90 -7.17 35.20 19.99
N THR A 91 -8.46 35.45 19.83
CA THR A 91 -9.21 36.37 20.70
C THR A 91 -10.44 35.69 21.26
N THR A 92 -11.00 36.26 22.35
CA THR A 92 -12.29 35.89 22.94
C THR A 92 -13.51 36.24 22.05
N LEU A 93 -13.28 36.86 20.89
CA LEU A 93 -14.35 37.17 19.91
C LEU A 93 -14.84 35.94 19.12
N GLY A 94 -14.25 34.77 19.39
CA GLY A 94 -14.57 33.53 18.71
C GLY A 94 -13.79 33.34 17.40
N PRO A 95 -14.03 32.19 16.71
CA PRO A 95 -13.32 31.84 15.48
C PRO A 95 -13.64 32.80 14.33
N GLY A 96 -12.65 33.08 13.49
CA GLY A 96 -12.77 33.95 12.33
C GLY A 96 -11.44 34.27 11.72
N PHE A 97 -11.41 35.25 10.80
CA PHE A 97 -10.19 35.75 10.16
C PHE A 97 -10.07 37.25 10.31
N SER A 98 -9.08 37.68 11.07
CA SER A 98 -8.74 39.09 11.22
C SER A 98 -7.31 39.29 11.73
N GLY A 99 -6.88 40.53 11.87
CA GLY A 99 -5.70 40.94 12.63
C GLY A 99 -4.38 40.91 11.91
N ASP A 100 -4.32 40.62 10.61
CA ASP A 100 -3.05 40.64 9.84
C ASP A 100 -2.36 42.01 9.94
N GLY A 101 -1.07 41.99 10.28
CA GLY A 101 -0.24 43.18 10.53
C GLY A 101 -0.29 43.70 11.97
N GLY A 102 -1.20 43.19 12.82
CA GLY A 102 -1.35 43.58 14.24
C GLY A 102 -0.93 42.50 15.23
N LEU A 103 -1.22 42.75 16.49
CA LEU A 103 -0.92 41.80 17.58
C LEU A 103 -1.68 40.49 17.40
N ALA A 104 -0.97 39.37 17.50
CA ALA A 104 -1.54 38.04 17.34
C ALA A 104 -2.61 37.72 18.39
N SER A 105 -2.45 38.19 19.61
CA SER A 105 -3.44 38.04 20.69
C SER A 105 -4.77 38.79 20.43
N ASN A 106 -4.80 39.69 19.45
CA ASN A 106 -6.00 40.43 19.05
C ASN A 106 -6.56 39.89 17.70
N ALA A 107 -5.89 38.95 17.07
CA ALA A 107 -6.30 38.40 15.80
C ALA A 107 -7.28 37.24 15.99
N GLN A 108 -8.20 37.04 15.05
CA GLN A 108 -9.01 35.83 14.99
C GLN A 108 -8.31 34.76 14.16
N VAL A 109 -8.35 33.54 14.67
CA VAL A 109 -7.99 32.30 13.96
C VAL A 109 -9.18 31.34 13.99
N ASN A 110 -9.23 30.37 13.11
CA ASN A 110 -10.38 29.47 12.98
C ASN A 110 -9.98 28.02 12.86
N GLY A 111 -10.25 27.22 13.89
CA GLY A 111 -9.93 25.80 13.95
C GLY A 111 -8.45 25.52 13.65
N PRO A 112 -7.49 26.16 14.34
CA PRO A 112 -6.08 25.95 14.06
C PRO A 112 -5.68 24.53 14.46
N LEU A 113 -5.19 23.72 13.52
CA LEU A 113 -4.80 22.34 13.78
C LEU A 113 -3.30 22.16 14.01
N GLY A 114 -2.45 22.99 13.42
CA GLY A 114 -1.00 22.88 13.54
C GLY A 114 -0.35 24.15 14.07
N VAL A 115 0.74 23.97 14.82
CA VAL A 115 1.68 25.02 15.20
C VAL A 115 3.11 24.50 14.98
N THR A 116 3.99 25.34 14.42
CA THR A 116 5.39 24.96 14.11
C THR A 116 6.31 26.11 14.45
N ILE A 117 7.40 25.83 15.16
CA ILE A 117 8.40 26.86 15.51
C ILE A 117 9.16 27.27 14.26
N GLY A 118 9.22 28.57 14.00
CA GLY A 118 9.87 29.15 12.82
C GLY A 118 11.29 29.68 13.07
N GLY A 119 11.70 29.78 14.33
CA GLY A 119 12.97 30.32 14.76
C GLY A 119 12.82 31.12 16.04
N SER A 120 13.82 31.94 16.40
CA SER A 120 13.77 32.75 17.62
C SER A 120 12.56 33.70 17.59
N ASN A 121 11.69 33.57 18.58
CA ASN A 121 10.50 34.42 18.77
C ASN A 121 9.52 34.43 17.56
N SER A 122 9.43 33.33 16.83
CA SER A 122 8.47 33.18 15.73
C SER A 122 7.89 31.77 15.65
N TYR A 123 6.63 31.67 15.26
CA TYR A 123 5.96 30.40 15.01
C TYR A 123 4.89 30.57 13.93
N TYR A 124 4.62 29.47 13.23
CA TYR A 124 3.58 29.39 12.22
C TYR A 124 2.33 28.72 12.79
N ILE A 125 1.17 29.19 12.37
CA ILE A 125 -0.15 28.63 12.70
C ILE A 125 -0.77 28.09 11.41
N VAL A 126 -1.16 26.83 11.43
CA VAL A 126 -2.01 26.26 10.37
C VAL A 126 -3.45 26.65 10.70
N ASP A 127 -3.89 27.77 10.13
CA ASP A 127 -5.22 28.38 10.33
C ASP A 127 -6.23 27.72 9.41
N THR A 128 -6.57 26.47 9.76
CA THR A 128 -7.13 25.42 8.90
C THR A 128 -8.43 25.83 8.24
N LEU A 129 -9.42 26.27 9.03
CA LEU A 129 -10.73 26.63 8.50
C LEU A 129 -10.75 27.99 7.80
N ASN A 130 -9.67 28.78 7.95
CA ASN A 130 -9.43 30.01 7.17
C ASN A 130 -8.62 29.71 5.88
N ASN A 131 -8.21 28.46 5.65
CA ASN A 131 -7.42 28.07 4.46
C ASN A 131 -6.15 28.92 4.31
N ARG A 132 -5.39 29.08 5.41
CA ARG A 132 -4.19 29.92 5.49
C ARG A 132 -3.12 29.32 6.38
N ILE A 133 -1.88 29.74 6.11
CA ILE A 133 -0.78 29.65 7.07
C ILE A 133 -0.48 31.06 7.55
N ARG A 134 -0.48 31.25 8.86
CA ARG A 134 -0.18 32.53 9.49
C ARG A 134 1.19 32.43 10.19
N LEU A 135 1.99 33.47 10.09
CA LEU A 135 3.25 33.63 10.81
C LEU A 135 3.03 34.64 11.96
N VAL A 136 3.41 34.25 13.16
CA VAL A 136 3.58 35.18 14.29
C VAL A 136 5.08 35.42 14.48
N SER A 137 5.47 36.69 14.44
CA SER A 137 6.86 37.10 14.64
C SER A 137 6.88 38.41 15.45
N GLY A 138 7.67 38.44 16.52
CA GLY A 138 7.69 39.58 17.43
C GLY A 138 6.31 39.97 18.00
N GLY A 139 5.42 39.00 18.16
CA GLY A 139 4.05 39.17 18.64
C GLY A 139 3.02 39.62 17.60
N ASN A 140 3.43 39.98 16.39
CA ASN A 140 2.52 40.33 15.30
C ASN A 140 2.22 39.14 14.38
N ILE A 141 0.99 39.07 13.88
CA ILE A 141 0.53 37.99 12.98
C ILE A 141 0.39 38.50 11.55
N THR A 142 0.75 37.66 10.59
CA THR A 142 0.58 37.92 9.15
C THR A 142 0.25 36.63 8.39
N THR A 143 -0.55 36.72 7.33
CA THR A 143 -0.76 35.61 6.39
C THR A 143 0.46 35.46 5.49
N VAL A 144 1.02 34.26 5.44
CA VAL A 144 2.18 33.94 4.57
C VAL A 144 1.85 32.95 3.45
N VAL A 145 0.78 32.16 3.60
CA VAL A 145 0.28 31.27 2.54
C VAL A 145 -1.24 31.23 2.57
N GLY A 146 -1.85 31.19 1.40
CA GLY A 146 -3.29 31.05 1.26
C GLY A 146 -4.03 32.39 1.13
N ASN A 147 -5.00 32.44 0.22
CA ASN A 147 -5.88 33.59 0.00
C ASN A 147 -7.25 33.44 0.70
N GLY A 148 -7.49 32.30 1.39
CA GLY A 148 -8.73 31.99 2.10
C GLY A 148 -9.78 31.25 1.26
N ILE A 149 -9.55 31.05 -0.02
CA ILE A 149 -10.48 30.32 -0.88
C ILE A 149 -10.14 28.82 -0.80
N ALA A 150 -11.12 28.01 -0.43
CA ALA A 150 -11.00 26.57 -0.28
C ALA A 150 -10.97 25.87 -1.66
N GLN A 151 -9.84 25.89 -2.34
CA GLN A 151 -9.60 25.22 -3.62
C GLN A 151 -8.10 25.04 -3.87
N PHE A 152 -7.74 24.53 -5.05
CA PHE A 152 -6.35 24.40 -5.50
C PHE A 152 -6.05 25.46 -6.57
N SER A 153 -5.03 26.30 -6.34
CA SER A 153 -4.49 27.22 -7.36
C SER A 153 -3.09 27.73 -6.99
N GLY A 154 -2.48 28.48 -7.89
CA GLY A 154 -1.34 29.36 -7.64
C GLY A 154 0.03 28.72 -7.68
N ASP A 155 0.19 27.47 -8.16
CA ASP A 155 1.53 26.88 -8.38
C ASP A 155 2.39 27.73 -9.32
N GLY A 156 3.65 27.94 -8.93
CA GLY A 156 4.60 28.80 -9.62
C GLY A 156 4.46 30.30 -9.29
N GLY A 157 3.47 30.67 -8.47
CA GLY A 157 3.19 32.05 -8.10
C GLY A 157 3.44 32.36 -6.62
N SER A 158 2.99 33.57 -6.21
CA SER A 158 3.09 34.02 -4.80
C SER A 158 2.23 33.16 -3.88
N PRO A 159 2.78 32.69 -2.74
CA PRO A 159 2.05 31.84 -1.79
C PRO A 159 0.81 32.53 -1.18
N THR A 160 0.82 33.85 -1.00
CA THR A 160 -0.32 34.59 -0.46
C THR A 160 -1.48 34.76 -1.46
N HIS A 161 -1.24 34.57 -2.76
CA HIS A 161 -2.27 34.58 -3.80
C HIS A 161 -2.74 33.16 -4.17
N ALA A 162 -2.03 32.14 -3.71
CA ALA A 162 -2.43 30.75 -3.92
C ALA A 162 -3.64 30.36 -3.07
N SER A 163 -4.44 29.45 -3.57
CA SER A 163 -5.48 28.80 -2.78
C SER A 163 -4.98 27.46 -2.24
N ILE A 164 -5.25 27.22 -0.96
CA ILE A 164 -5.07 25.94 -0.29
C ILE A 164 -6.40 25.54 0.36
N ASN A 165 -6.61 24.24 0.62
CA ASN A 165 -7.89 23.76 1.10
C ASN A 165 -7.74 22.88 2.34
N ASN A 166 -8.20 23.40 3.48
CA ASN A 166 -8.16 22.71 4.77
C ASN A 166 -6.76 22.16 5.10
N PRO A 167 -5.70 23.01 5.11
CA PRO A 167 -4.37 22.56 5.51
C PRO A 167 -4.40 22.06 6.95
N GLN A 168 -3.75 20.92 7.24
CA GLN A 168 -3.79 20.35 8.59
C GLN A 168 -2.45 20.34 9.31
N SER A 169 -1.36 20.28 8.59
CA SER A 169 0.00 20.30 9.14
C SER A 169 0.95 21.05 8.23
N MET A 170 2.04 21.49 8.80
CA MET A 170 3.18 22.03 8.09
C MET A 170 4.51 21.69 8.76
N ALA A 171 5.55 21.63 7.96
CA ALA A 171 6.93 21.54 8.43
C ALA A 171 7.77 22.65 7.82
N ILE A 172 8.92 22.92 8.43
CA ILE A 172 9.92 23.91 7.95
C ILE A 172 11.29 23.25 7.94
N ASP A 173 12.05 23.44 6.86
CA ASP A 173 13.43 23.01 6.81
C ASP A 173 14.41 24.08 7.30
N SER A 174 15.68 23.74 7.43
CA SER A 174 16.74 24.65 7.89
C SER A 174 17.00 25.84 6.95
N ALA A 175 16.55 25.76 5.70
CA ALA A 175 16.62 26.84 4.72
C ALA A 175 15.38 27.77 4.76
N GLY A 176 14.39 27.46 5.64
CA GLY A 176 13.16 28.22 5.80
C GLY A 176 12.08 27.90 4.76
N ASN A 177 12.22 26.80 4.00
CA ASN A 177 11.15 26.36 3.10
C ASN A 177 10.02 25.73 3.92
N LEU A 178 8.77 26.05 3.55
CA LEU A 178 7.58 25.52 4.20
C LEU A 178 7.04 24.33 3.38
N TYR A 179 6.67 23.26 4.06
CA TYR A 179 6.02 22.08 3.50
C TYR A 179 4.63 21.97 4.12
N ILE A 180 3.59 21.93 3.30
CA ILE A 180 2.20 22.08 3.74
C ILE A 180 1.39 20.88 3.27
N ALA A 181 0.73 20.19 4.18
CA ALA A 181 -0.29 19.22 3.86
C ALA A 181 -1.57 19.96 3.42
N ASP A 182 -1.75 20.10 2.12
CA ASP A 182 -2.92 20.73 1.47
C ASP A 182 -4.00 19.65 1.32
N THR A 183 -4.58 19.30 2.47
CA THR A 183 -5.27 18.02 2.75
C THR A 183 -6.42 17.75 1.81
N PHE A 184 -7.36 18.69 1.65
CA PHE A 184 -8.54 18.46 0.81
C PHE A 184 -8.24 18.61 -0.68
N ASN A 185 -7.05 19.12 -1.04
CA ASN A 185 -6.55 19.10 -2.40
C ASN A 185 -5.73 17.84 -2.73
N ASN A 186 -5.56 16.91 -1.76
CA ASN A 186 -4.76 15.70 -1.91
C ASN A 186 -3.35 15.96 -2.43
N ARG A 187 -2.68 16.99 -1.87
CA ARG A 187 -1.34 17.45 -2.30
C ARG A 187 -0.46 17.79 -1.11
N ILE A 188 0.84 17.76 -1.36
CA ILE A 188 1.83 18.44 -0.53
C ILE A 188 2.37 19.61 -1.31
N ARG A 189 2.30 20.80 -0.70
CA ARG A 189 2.78 22.04 -1.29
C ARG A 189 4.08 22.47 -0.60
N LYS A 190 5.00 23.02 -1.39
CA LYS A 190 6.25 23.62 -0.88
C LYS A 190 6.26 25.11 -1.19
N VAL A 191 6.64 25.92 -0.20
CA VAL A 191 6.99 27.34 -0.41
C VAL A 191 8.49 27.49 -0.26
N SER A 192 9.14 27.98 -1.29
CA SER A 192 10.57 28.29 -1.30
C SER A 192 10.77 29.71 -1.78
N GLY A 193 11.39 30.55 -0.96
CA GLY A 193 11.38 31.99 -1.20
C GLY A 193 9.94 32.53 -1.26
N ASN A 194 9.55 33.13 -2.36
CA ASN A 194 8.20 33.66 -2.56
C ASN A 194 7.40 32.88 -3.63
N VAL A 195 7.69 31.59 -3.78
CA VAL A 195 7.04 30.73 -4.79
C VAL A 195 6.48 29.50 -4.10
N ILE A 196 5.18 29.20 -4.36
CA ILE A 196 4.52 27.94 -3.93
C ILE A 196 4.48 26.97 -5.12
N THR A 197 4.75 25.68 -4.84
CA THR A 197 4.69 24.60 -5.83
C THR A 197 4.11 23.34 -5.22
N THR A 198 3.49 22.49 -6.04
CA THR A 198 3.14 21.12 -5.66
C THR A 198 4.36 20.21 -5.77
N ILE A 199 4.71 19.51 -4.70
CA ILE A 199 5.82 18.54 -4.67
C ILE A 199 5.34 17.10 -4.62
N ALA A 200 4.09 16.83 -4.23
CA ALA A 200 3.45 15.51 -4.30
C ALA A 200 1.95 15.62 -4.48
N GLY A 201 1.38 14.61 -5.11
CA GLY A 201 -0.05 14.45 -5.28
C GLY A 201 -0.57 15.01 -6.61
N THR A 202 -1.43 14.25 -7.30
CA THR A 202 -2.13 14.67 -8.52
C THR A 202 -3.38 15.51 -8.23
N GLY A 203 -3.87 15.48 -6.98
CA GLY A 203 -5.16 16.05 -6.58
C GLY A 203 -6.32 15.08 -6.65
N ILE A 204 -6.14 13.93 -7.27
CA ILE A 204 -7.12 12.85 -7.27
C ILE A 204 -6.85 11.97 -6.04
N ALA A 205 -7.87 11.78 -5.20
CA ALA A 205 -7.76 10.92 -4.03
C ALA A 205 -7.51 9.46 -4.45
N GLY A 206 -6.55 8.80 -3.81
CA GLY A 206 -6.20 7.41 -4.11
C GLY A 206 -4.79 7.06 -3.67
N PHE A 207 -4.34 5.87 -4.07
CA PHE A 207 -2.99 5.38 -3.79
C PHE A 207 -2.32 4.90 -5.07
N SER A 208 -1.22 5.55 -5.44
CA SER A 208 -0.35 5.13 -6.55
C SER A 208 1.02 5.80 -6.47
N GLY A 209 1.92 5.43 -7.36
CA GLY A 209 3.13 6.19 -7.68
C GLY A 209 4.36 5.86 -6.85
N ASP A 210 4.34 4.86 -5.95
CA ASP A 210 5.55 4.41 -5.24
C ASP A 210 6.64 4.02 -6.24
N GLY A 211 7.86 4.48 -5.98
CA GLY A 211 9.01 4.28 -6.85
C GLY A 211 9.15 5.27 -8.00
N GLY A 212 8.19 6.19 -8.16
CA GLY A 212 8.19 7.19 -9.23
C GLY A 212 8.05 8.62 -8.72
N PRO A 213 7.95 9.60 -9.66
CA PRO A 213 7.85 11.01 -9.31
C PRO A 213 6.66 11.31 -8.40
N ALA A 214 6.90 11.93 -7.25
CA ALA A 214 5.89 12.23 -6.24
C ALA A 214 4.74 13.09 -6.79
N THR A 215 5.01 13.97 -7.75
CA THR A 215 4.00 14.80 -8.42
C THR A 215 3.03 14.02 -9.31
N LYS A 216 3.33 12.76 -9.62
CA LYS A 216 2.46 11.83 -10.35
C LYS A 216 1.74 10.83 -9.44
N ALA A 217 2.09 10.79 -8.17
CA ALA A 217 1.46 9.91 -7.20
C ALA A 217 0.06 10.39 -6.81
N GLN A 218 -0.82 9.47 -6.46
CA GLN A 218 -2.07 9.80 -5.78
C GLN A 218 -1.85 9.74 -4.27
N LEU A 219 -2.40 10.71 -3.57
CA LEU A 219 -2.51 10.80 -2.12
C LEU A 219 -3.98 10.83 -1.74
N ASN A 220 -4.31 10.47 -0.50
CA ASN A 220 -5.68 10.47 -0.03
C ASN A 220 -5.77 11.14 1.34
N PHE A 221 -6.19 12.41 1.34
CA PHE A 221 -6.27 13.26 2.53
C PHE A 221 -4.95 13.24 3.34
N PRO A 222 -3.81 13.65 2.77
CA PRO A 222 -2.56 13.75 3.52
C PRO A 222 -2.71 14.78 4.63
N LYS A 223 -2.43 14.40 5.89
CA LYS A 223 -2.59 15.27 7.07
C LYS A 223 -1.27 15.70 7.67
N GLY A 224 -0.39 14.78 8.01
CA GLY A 224 0.89 15.08 8.62
C GLY A 224 2.00 15.25 7.60
N VAL A 225 2.92 16.18 7.85
CA VAL A 225 4.14 16.37 7.06
C VAL A 225 5.33 16.69 7.97
N ALA A 226 6.49 16.09 7.70
CA ALA A 226 7.76 16.40 8.36
C ALA A 226 8.89 16.41 7.32
N VAL A 227 9.98 17.11 7.59
CA VAL A 227 11.15 17.16 6.71
C VAL A 227 12.42 17.00 7.53
N ASP A 228 13.32 16.12 7.10
CA ASP A 228 14.60 15.90 7.75
C ASP A 228 15.73 16.79 7.16
N ALA A 229 16.89 16.76 7.81
CA ALA A 229 18.06 17.53 7.38
C ALA A 229 18.64 17.07 6.02
N ALA A 230 18.33 15.85 5.58
CA ALA A 230 18.73 15.35 4.27
C ALA A 230 17.76 15.81 3.15
N GLY A 231 16.63 16.42 3.50
CA GLY A 231 15.60 16.89 2.57
C GLY A 231 14.57 15.82 2.22
N ASN A 232 14.51 14.71 2.97
CA ASN A 232 13.41 13.76 2.83
C ASN A 232 12.13 14.37 3.42
N VAL A 233 11.01 14.30 2.69
CA VAL A 233 9.71 14.81 3.15
C VAL A 233 8.80 13.63 3.48
N TYR A 234 8.49 13.47 4.75
CA TYR A 234 7.61 12.41 5.25
C TYR A 234 6.16 12.88 5.25
N ILE A 235 5.25 12.02 4.81
CA ILE A 235 3.84 12.32 4.60
C ILE A 235 3.00 11.26 5.28
N VAL A 236 2.05 11.69 6.08
CA VAL A 236 0.98 10.80 6.57
C VAL A 236 -0.16 10.82 5.56
N ASP A 237 -0.24 9.77 4.77
CA ASP A 237 -1.25 9.56 3.73
C ASP A 237 -2.47 8.84 4.36
N THR A 238 -3.27 9.63 5.09
CA THR A 238 -4.19 9.21 6.17
C THR A 238 -5.22 8.18 5.73
N PHE A 239 -5.96 8.44 4.63
CA PHE A 239 -6.99 7.52 4.15
C PHE A 239 -6.44 6.37 3.30
N ASN A 240 -5.12 6.38 3.02
CA ASN A 240 -4.41 5.22 2.51
C ASN A 240 -3.74 4.39 3.64
N TRP A 241 -3.89 4.84 4.91
CA TRP A 241 -3.32 4.19 6.10
C TRP A 241 -1.82 3.95 6.00
N ARG A 242 -1.09 4.92 5.43
CA ARG A 242 0.33 4.82 5.14
C ARG A 242 1.11 6.03 5.62
N VAL A 243 2.39 5.79 5.84
CA VAL A 243 3.41 6.84 5.87
C VAL A 243 4.25 6.70 4.62
N ARG A 244 4.38 7.80 3.89
CA ARG A 244 5.17 7.87 2.67
C ARG A 244 6.32 8.86 2.84
N VAL A 245 7.36 8.72 2.03
CA VAL A 245 8.49 9.64 1.99
C VAL A 245 8.77 10.08 0.56
N ILE A 246 9.01 11.39 0.37
CA ILE A 246 9.60 11.92 -0.86
C ILE A 246 11.09 12.06 -0.60
N THR A 247 11.90 11.45 -1.43
CA THR A 247 13.36 11.56 -1.39
C THR A 247 13.86 12.76 -2.18
N PRO A 248 15.09 13.27 -1.95
CA PRO A 248 15.61 14.46 -2.62
C PRO A 248 15.63 14.38 -4.16
N ASP A 249 15.63 13.19 -4.73
CA ASP A 249 15.50 12.93 -6.18
C ASP A 249 14.06 13.13 -6.69
N GLY A 250 13.10 13.45 -5.80
CA GLY A 250 11.71 13.72 -6.12
C GLY A 250 10.81 12.49 -6.25
N ASN A 251 11.32 11.28 -5.95
CA ASN A 251 10.53 10.06 -5.95
C ASN A 251 9.83 9.83 -4.61
N ILE A 252 8.68 9.15 -4.64
CA ILE A 252 7.89 8.83 -3.44
C ILE A 252 7.90 7.33 -3.15
N TRP A 253 7.89 6.98 -1.85
CA TRP A 253 7.93 5.60 -1.37
C TRP A 253 7.06 5.42 -0.14
N THR A 254 6.43 4.26 0.02
CA THR A 254 5.78 3.87 1.28
C THR A 254 6.82 3.32 2.25
N ILE A 255 6.87 3.86 3.48
CA ILE A 255 7.77 3.40 4.54
C ILE A 255 7.05 2.72 5.71
N ALA A 256 5.75 2.95 5.86
CA ALA A 256 4.93 2.22 6.83
C ALA A 256 3.48 2.16 6.38
N GLY A 257 2.77 1.13 6.87
CA GLY A 257 1.36 0.93 6.55
C GLY A 257 1.13 0.14 5.25
N ARG A 258 -0.08 -0.37 5.07
CA ARG A 258 -0.50 -1.15 3.90
C ARG A 258 -1.97 -0.90 3.56
N SER A 259 -2.52 -1.58 2.54
CA SER A 259 -3.85 -1.32 1.98
C SER A 259 -5.04 -1.62 2.91
N THR A 260 -4.79 -2.17 4.10
CA THR A 260 -5.84 -2.48 5.07
C THR A 260 -5.54 -1.78 6.38
N ASN A 261 -6.52 -1.05 6.93
CA ASN A 261 -6.41 -0.43 8.24
C ASN A 261 -6.41 -1.48 9.37
N GLY A 262 -6.05 -1.06 10.56
CA GLY A 262 -6.05 -1.88 11.78
C GLY A 262 -4.80 -1.66 12.61
N TYR A 263 -4.54 -2.56 13.57
CA TYR A 263 -3.41 -2.50 14.49
C TYR A 263 -2.60 -3.79 14.42
N SER A 264 -1.39 -3.71 13.89
CA SER A 264 -0.43 -4.84 13.88
C SER A 264 0.97 -4.36 13.48
N GLY A 265 1.96 -5.26 13.61
CA GLY A 265 3.30 -5.09 13.03
C GLY A 265 4.33 -4.47 13.96
N ASP A 266 4.05 -4.32 15.27
CA ASP A 266 5.05 -3.87 16.25
C ASP A 266 6.25 -4.82 16.29
N GLY A 267 7.44 -4.25 16.29
CA GLY A 267 8.70 -5.01 16.24
C GLY A 267 9.07 -5.55 14.86
N GLY A 268 8.24 -5.34 13.83
CA GLY A 268 8.46 -5.79 12.46
C GLY A 268 8.74 -4.65 11.47
N LEU A 269 8.77 -4.98 10.17
CA LEU A 269 8.93 -3.99 9.10
C LEU A 269 7.72 -3.04 9.05
N GLY A 270 7.99 -1.73 9.00
CA GLY A 270 6.95 -0.69 8.94
C GLY A 270 5.97 -0.90 7.78
N THR A 271 6.45 -1.32 6.61
CA THR A 271 5.62 -1.58 5.41
C THR A 271 4.66 -2.76 5.57
N LEU A 272 4.86 -3.64 6.56
CA LEU A 272 3.97 -4.73 6.90
C LEU A 272 2.99 -4.38 8.03
N ALA A 273 3.21 -3.27 8.72
CA ALA A 273 2.33 -2.80 9.78
C ALA A 273 0.95 -2.40 9.24
N ARG A 274 -0.06 -2.50 10.09
CA ARG A 274 -1.36 -1.87 9.85
C ARG A 274 -1.46 -0.62 10.71
N LEU A 275 -1.87 0.46 10.08
CA LEU A 275 -2.19 1.73 10.71
C LEU A 275 -3.69 1.99 10.56
N ASN A 276 -4.25 2.84 11.43
CA ASN A 276 -5.65 3.19 11.37
C ASN A 276 -5.81 4.70 11.52
N PHE A 277 -6.18 5.39 10.44
CA PHE A 277 -6.29 6.85 10.38
C PHE A 277 -5.08 7.57 11.04
N PRO A 278 -3.83 7.28 10.61
CA PRO A 278 -2.69 8.05 11.10
C PRO A 278 -2.86 9.52 10.72
N GLN A 279 -2.47 10.46 11.59
CA GLN A 279 -2.72 11.89 11.35
C GLN A 279 -1.46 12.76 11.36
N GLU A 280 -0.54 12.52 12.28
CA GLU A 280 0.62 13.38 12.49
C GLU A 280 1.91 12.57 12.45
N ILE A 281 3.01 13.24 12.09
CA ILE A 281 4.35 12.67 12.08
C ILE A 281 5.35 13.69 12.54
N VAL A 282 6.26 13.29 13.42
CA VAL A 282 7.36 14.14 13.87
C VAL A 282 8.67 13.38 13.88
N LEU A 283 9.75 14.11 13.59
CA LEU A 283 11.10 13.59 13.65
C LEU A 283 11.53 13.43 15.12
N GLY A 284 12.07 12.28 15.43
CA GLY A 284 12.76 12.00 16.67
C GLY A 284 14.29 11.97 16.49
N PRO A 285 15.02 11.69 17.57
CA PRO A 285 16.48 11.53 17.51
C PRO A 285 16.91 10.42 16.53
N ASN A 286 18.09 10.57 15.94
CA ASN A 286 18.73 9.56 15.10
C ASN A 286 17.88 9.13 13.88
N GLY A 287 17.04 10.03 13.35
CA GLY A 287 16.20 9.76 12.18
C GLY A 287 14.97 8.89 12.48
N THR A 288 14.62 8.68 13.74
CA THR A 288 13.38 8.03 14.13
C THR A 288 12.17 8.91 13.79
N LEU A 289 11.00 8.28 13.59
CA LEU A 289 9.76 8.98 13.31
C LEU A 289 8.70 8.51 14.29
N PHE A 290 8.03 9.45 14.95
CA PHE A 290 6.83 9.17 15.73
C PHE A 290 5.59 9.46 14.86
N VAL A 291 4.69 8.50 14.77
CA VAL A 291 3.45 8.59 14.00
C VAL A 291 2.27 8.44 14.94
N SER A 292 1.36 9.40 14.93
CA SER A 292 0.08 9.24 15.64
C SER A 292 -0.83 8.29 14.84
N ASP A 293 -0.98 7.08 15.31
CA ASP A 293 -1.90 6.08 14.78
C ASP A 293 -3.27 6.24 15.45
N THR A 294 -3.93 7.36 15.07
CA THR A 294 -5.02 7.99 15.85
C THR A 294 -6.24 7.09 15.98
N GLY A 295 -6.63 6.38 14.92
CA GLY A 295 -7.74 5.42 14.98
C GLY A 295 -7.47 4.22 15.88
N ASN A 296 -6.21 3.99 16.27
CA ASN A 296 -5.81 2.96 17.23
C ASN A 296 -5.47 3.55 18.62
N ASN A 297 -5.52 4.87 18.80
CA ASN A 297 -5.19 5.59 20.05
C ASN A 297 -3.77 5.31 20.57
N VAL A 298 -2.79 5.17 19.66
CA VAL A 298 -1.39 4.93 20.01
C VAL A 298 -0.44 5.82 19.20
N ILE A 299 0.77 6.00 19.71
CA ILE A 299 1.89 6.56 18.97
C ILE A 299 2.80 5.42 18.55
N ARG A 300 3.08 5.33 17.25
CA ARG A 300 3.97 4.32 16.68
C ARG A 300 5.35 4.94 16.44
N LEU A 301 6.39 4.17 16.74
CA LEU A 301 7.77 4.54 16.48
C LEU A 301 8.27 3.78 15.26
N LEU A 302 8.73 4.51 14.25
CA LEU A 302 9.49 3.97 13.13
C LEU A 302 10.96 4.25 13.38
N THR A 303 11.78 3.22 13.43
CA THR A 303 13.24 3.33 13.50
C THR A 303 13.83 3.19 12.11
N PRO A 304 14.83 4.00 11.72
CA PRO A 304 15.53 3.80 10.48
C PRO A 304 16.11 2.37 10.41
N GLY A 305 15.93 1.71 9.27
CA GLY A 305 16.70 0.51 8.98
C GLY A 305 18.20 0.85 8.87
N THR A 306 19.06 -0.15 8.93
CA THR A 306 20.51 0.02 8.82
C THR A 306 21.00 0.37 7.41
N GLY A 307 20.07 0.53 6.44
CA GLY A 307 20.33 0.99 5.07
C GLY A 307 19.73 2.37 4.79
N PRO A 308 20.20 3.08 3.76
CA PRO A 308 19.57 4.31 3.30
C PRO A 308 18.10 4.06 2.96
N ILE A 309 17.23 5.08 3.15
CA ILE A 309 15.78 5.02 2.79
C ILE A 309 15.60 4.62 1.32
N ASN A 310 16.61 4.87 0.50
CA ASN A 310 16.80 4.48 -0.90
C ASN A 310 17.74 3.28 -1.10
N ALA A 311 18.10 2.51 -0.09
CA ALA A 311 18.64 1.21 -0.38
C ALA A 311 17.50 0.44 -1.02
N ALA A 312 17.35 0.67 -2.32
CA ALA A 312 16.68 -0.21 -3.22
C ALA A 312 17.18 -1.62 -2.88
N VAL A 313 16.44 -2.35 -2.06
CA VAL A 313 16.74 -3.76 -1.86
C VAL A 313 16.40 -4.37 -3.21
N PRO A 314 17.40 -4.74 -4.01
CA PRO A 314 17.12 -5.38 -5.28
C PRO A 314 16.30 -6.62 -5.00
N PRO A 315 15.40 -7.02 -5.89
CA PRO A 315 14.63 -8.22 -5.71
C PRO A 315 15.56 -9.41 -5.51
N GLY A 316 15.21 -10.30 -4.58
CA GLY A 316 15.92 -11.55 -4.36
C GLY A 316 15.03 -12.72 -4.70
N ILE A 317 15.45 -13.62 -5.61
CA ILE A 317 14.73 -14.85 -5.92
C ILE A 317 15.25 -15.95 -5.00
N THR A 318 14.33 -16.66 -4.31
CA THR A 318 14.67 -17.80 -3.45
C THR A 318 14.32 -19.14 -4.08
N SER A 319 13.23 -19.21 -4.86
CA SER A 319 12.81 -20.42 -5.57
C SER A 319 11.92 -20.07 -6.77
N ILE A 320 11.88 -20.96 -7.72
CA ILE A 320 10.97 -20.95 -8.87
C ILE A 320 10.41 -22.35 -9.05
N VAL A 321 9.09 -22.44 -9.17
CA VAL A 321 8.37 -23.70 -9.40
C VAL A 321 7.35 -23.51 -10.52
N SER A 322 6.87 -24.60 -11.14
CA SER A 322 5.67 -24.53 -11.97
C SER A 322 4.48 -24.11 -11.13
N ALA A 323 3.40 -23.60 -11.75
CA ALA A 323 2.21 -23.14 -11.02
C ALA A 323 1.82 -24.15 -9.94
N SER A 324 1.83 -23.72 -8.68
CA SER A 324 1.68 -24.60 -7.51
C SER A 324 0.33 -25.32 -7.49
N ALA A 325 -0.70 -24.68 -8.03
CA ALA A 325 -2.02 -25.29 -8.21
C ALA A 325 -2.02 -26.43 -9.26
N CYS A 326 -1.04 -26.48 -10.18
CA CYS A 326 -1.03 -27.43 -11.30
C CYS A 326 0.30 -28.21 -11.36
N GLY A 327 0.67 -28.84 -10.22
CA GLY A 327 1.79 -29.77 -10.15
C GLY A 327 2.94 -29.37 -9.23
N ASN A 328 3.26 -28.07 -9.10
CA ASN A 328 4.33 -27.55 -8.22
C ASN A 328 5.71 -28.21 -8.48
N TYR A 329 6.08 -28.37 -9.76
CA TYR A 329 7.34 -29.00 -10.14
C TYR A 329 8.52 -28.02 -10.06
N ALA A 330 9.71 -28.53 -9.76
CA ALA A 330 10.96 -27.78 -9.81
C ALA A 330 11.43 -27.50 -11.25
N THR A 331 10.88 -28.20 -12.24
CA THR A 331 11.09 -28.02 -13.68
C THR A 331 9.91 -27.28 -14.29
N LEU A 332 10.18 -26.45 -15.29
CA LEU A 332 9.19 -25.65 -15.99
C LEU A 332 8.93 -26.19 -17.40
N ALA A 333 7.81 -25.81 -18.01
CA ALA A 333 7.53 -26.02 -19.42
C ALA A 333 7.58 -24.72 -20.19
N VAL A 334 7.97 -24.77 -21.47
CA VAL A 334 7.82 -23.65 -22.40
C VAL A 334 6.34 -23.27 -22.50
N GLY A 335 6.02 -21.98 -22.33
CA GLY A 335 4.63 -21.48 -22.34
C GLY A 335 3.81 -21.76 -21.07
N GLY A 336 4.33 -22.57 -20.15
CA GLY A 336 3.68 -22.87 -18.88
C GLY A 336 3.79 -21.71 -17.86
N TRP A 337 2.92 -21.70 -16.87
CA TRP A 337 2.97 -20.75 -15.76
C TRP A 337 3.96 -21.18 -14.68
N MET A 338 4.69 -20.21 -14.14
CA MET A 338 5.63 -20.39 -13.05
C MET A 338 5.32 -19.43 -11.90
N GLU A 339 5.67 -19.83 -10.69
CA GLU A 339 5.67 -19.02 -9.48
C GLU A 339 7.12 -18.76 -9.05
N ILE A 340 7.46 -17.49 -8.96
CA ILE A 340 8.76 -17.00 -8.48
C ILE A 340 8.56 -16.52 -7.05
N HIS A 341 9.23 -17.12 -6.11
CA HIS A 341 9.20 -16.74 -4.69
C HIS A 341 10.50 -16.02 -4.30
N GLY A 342 10.37 -15.05 -3.39
CA GLY A 342 11.54 -14.28 -3.00
C GLY A 342 11.23 -13.10 -2.07
N THR A 343 12.07 -12.09 -2.15
CA THR A 343 11.94 -10.85 -1.36
C THR A 343 12.00 -9.64 -2.27
N ALA A 344 11.29 -8.57 -1.91
CA ALA A 344 11.24 -7.31 -2.66
C ALA A 344 10.89 -7.48 -4.17
N LEU A 345 10.11 -8.50 -4.51
CA LEU A 345 9.78 -8.84 -5.91
C LEU A 345 8.82 -7.85 -6.56
N ALA A 346 8.07 -7.08 -5.77
CA ALA A 346 7.24 -5.97 -6.21
C ALA A 346 6.97 -5.00 -5.05
N PRO A 347 6.52 -3.77 -5.31
CA PRO A 347 6.18 -2.81 -4.25
C PRO A 347 4.91 -3.19 -3.47
N GLY A 348 4.06 -4.06 -4.00
CA GLY A 348 2.81 -4.49 -3.38
C GLY A 348 2.08 -5.54 -4.20
N VAL A 349 0.84 -5.85 -3.82
CA VAL A 349 0.00 -6.81 -4.53
C VAL A 349 -0.68 -6.13 -5.71
N ASN A 350 -0.49 -6.68 -6.92
CA ASN A 350 -1.18 -6.28 -8.14
C ASN A 350 -1.48 -7.50 -8.99
N THR A 351 -2.58 -7.43 -9.74
CA THR A 351 -2.98 -8.44 -10.74
C THR A 351 -3.13 -7.79 -12.11
N TRP A 352 -3.15 -8.60 -13.13
CA TRP A 352 -3.26 -8.15 -14.51
C TRP A 352 -4.67 -7.75 -14.97
N ALA A 353 -5.69 -7.85 -14.10
CA ALA A 353 -7.10 -7.65 -14.47
C ALA A 353 -7.36 -6.36 -15.26
N ASP A 354 -6.71 -5.26 -14.86
CA ASP A 354 -6.85 -3.95 -15.50
C ASP A 354 -5.62 -3.55 -16.33
N ALA A 355 -4.70 -4.48 -16.61
CA ALA A 355 -3.41 -4.19 -17.25
C ALA A 355 -3.28 -4.70 -18.69
N PHE A 356 -4.35 -5.29 -19.24
CA PHE A 356 -4.38 -5.71 -20.64
C PHE A 356 -4.40 -4.53 -21.60
N THR A 357 -3.68 -4.67 -22.71
CA THR A 357 -3.77 -3.73 -23.85
C THR A 357 -4.44 -4.49 -25.00
N GLY A 358 -5.74 -4.25 -25.20
CA GLY A 358 -6.56 -5.08 -26.08
C GLY A 358 -6.59 -6.53 -25.58
N ASN A 359 -6.13 -7.48 -26.40
CA ASN A 359 -6.06 -8.90 -26.05
C ASN A 359 -4.67 -9.33 -25.54
N THR A 360 -3.76 -8.36 -25.28
CA THR A 360 -2.38 -8.66 -24.89
C THR A 360 -2.19 -8.45 -23.40
N ALA A 361 -1.72 -9.49 -22.72
CA ALA A 361 -1.37 -9.46 -21.31
C ALA A 361 -0.05 -8.69 -21.05
N PRO A 362 0.13 -8.09 -19.87
CA PRO A 362 1.28 -7.27 -19.56
C PRO A 362 2.55 -8.11 -19.38
N THR A 363 3.69 -7.59 -19.82
CA THR A 363 5.04 -8.07 -19.48
C THR A 363 5.69 -7.26 -18.37
N THR A 364 5.02 -6.22 -17.89
CA THR A 364 5.41 -5.39 -16.74
C THR A 364 4.17 -5.11 -15.90
N LEU A 365 4.24 -5.39 -14.60
CA LEU A 365 3.13 -5.18 -13.67
C LEU A 365 3.66 -4.50 -12.40
N ALA A 366 3.10 -3.33 -12.05
CA ALA A 366 3.56 -2.50 -10.93
C ALA A 366 5.09 -2.24 -10.94
N GLY A 367 5.67 -2.03 -12.13
CA GLY A 367 7.11 -1.81 -12.30
C GLY A 367 7.96 -3.08 -12.21
N THR A 368 7.36 -4.24 -11.98
CA THR A 368 8.05 -5.55 -11.95
C THR A 368 8.06 -6.17 -13.34
N GLN A 369 9.22 -6.67 -13.77
CA GLN A 369 9.45 -7.38 -15.01
C GLN A 369 10.21 -8.68 -14.71
N VAL A 370 9.86 -9.76 -15.42
CA VAL A 370 10.57 -11.03 -15.36
C VAL A 370 11.23 -11.29 -16.71
N THR A 371 12.51 -11.61 -16.69
CA THR A 371 13.26 -11.94 -17.91
C THR A 371 13.82 -13.36 -17.83
N MET A 372 13.64 -14.15 -18.88
CA MET A 372 14.21 -15.48 -19.04
C MET A 372 14.84 -15.59 -20.43
N ALA A 373 16.09 -16.03 -20.52
CA ALA A 373 16.84 -16.13 -21.79
C ALA A 373 16.80 -14.84 -22.64
N GLY A 374 16.78 -13.66 -21.99
CA GLY A 374 16.69 -12.36 -22.67
C GLY A 374 15.29 -11.98 -23.18
N GLN A 375 14.27 -12.80 -22.94
CA GLN A 375 12.89 -12.54 -23.30
C GLN A 375 12.05 -12.16 -22.07
N ASN A 376 11.14 -11.20 -22.23
CA ASN A 376 10.24 -10.79 -21.17
C ASN A 376 9.08 -11.79 -21.04
N ALA A 377 8.87 -12.26 -19.83
CA ALA A 377 7.73 -13.10 -19.47
C ALA A 377 6.45 -12.24 -19.30
N VAL A 378 5.31 -12.83 -19.60
CA VAL A 378 3.99 -12.27 -19.24
C VAL A 378 3.77 -12.43 -17.75
N ILE A 379 3.20 -11.43 -17.09
CA ILE A 379 3.00 -11.41 -15.63
C ILE A 379 1.52 -11.31 -15.31
N SER A 380 1.00 -12.24 -14.50
CA SER A 380 -0.41 -12.23 -14.06
C SER A 380 -0.61 -11.70 -12.64
N TYR A 381 0.42 -11.82 -11.79
CA TYR A 381 0.37 -11.46 -10.38
C TYR A 381 1.73 -11.04 -9.87
N VAL A 382 1.76 -10.03 -9.01
CA VAL A 382 2.95 -9.62 -8.26
C VAL A 382 2.60 -9.30 -6.81
N SER A 383 3.53 -9.62 -5.91
CA SER A 383 3.54 -9.20 -4.52
C SER A 383 4.98 -8.99 -4.06
N THR A 384 5.18 -8.57 -2.82
CA THR A 384 6.54 -8.44 -2.25
C THR A 384 7.31 -9.75 -2.19
N THR A 385 6.61 -10.90 -2.22
CA THR A 385 7.19 -12.23 -2.01
C THR A 385 6.91 -13.23 -3.14
N GLN A 386 6.05 -12.88 -4.12
CA GLN A 386 5.69 -13.80 -5.20
C GLN A 386 5.42 -13.04 -6.51
N VAL A 387 5.85 -13.62 -7.62
CA VAL A 387 5.48 -13.22 -8.98
C VAL A 387 5.01 -14.45 -9.74
N ASN A 388 3.81 -14.36 -10.36
CA ASN A 388 3.34 -15.39 -11.29
C ASN A 388 3.58 -14.91 -12.72
N ALA A 389 4.38 -15.69 -13.47
CA ALA A 389 4.78 -15.34 -14.81
C ALA A 389 4.68 -16.55 -15.76
N GLN A 390 4.46 -16.28 -17.05
CA GLN A 390 4.45 -17.31 -18.09
C GLN A 390 5.85 -17.47 -18.67
N VAL A 391 6.37 -18.70 -18.73
CA VAL A 391 7.62 -19.03 -19.41
C VAL A 391 7.51 -18.61 -20.89
N PRO A 392 8.46 -17.81 -21.41
CA PRO A 392 8.35 -17.34 -22.80
C PRO A 392 8.29 -18.49 -23.81
N LEU A 393 7.42 -18.34 -24.82
CA LEU A 393 7.23 -19.35 -25.89
C LEU A 393 8.44 -19.45 -26.84
N GLY A 394 9.24 -18.39 -26.94
CA GLY A 394 10.37 -18.29 -27.86
C GLY A 394 11.70 -18.82 -27.33
N ILE A 395 11.74 -19.47 -26.15
CA ILE A 395 12.97 -20.01 -25.58
C ILE A 395 13.15 -21.49 -25.91
N SER A 396 14.41 -21.94 -26.00
CA SER A 396 14.70 -23.35 -26.16
C SER A 396 14.66 -24.09 -24.82
N PRO A 397 14.19 -25.34 -24.77
CA PRO A 397 14.35 -26.21 -23.60
C PRO A 397 15.82 -26.32 -23.17
N GLY A 398 16.03 -26.55 -21.87
CA GLY A 398 17.34 -26.61 -21.23
C GLY A 398 17.45 -25.76 -19.98
N THR A 399 18.68 -25.59 -19.54
CA THR A 399 18.98 -24.75 -18.36
C THR A 399 18.85 -23.27 -18.73
N GLN A 400 18.01 -22.54 -18.02
CA GLN A 400 17.73 -21.12 -18.25
C GLN A 400 17.98 -20.30 -17.00
N GLN A 401 18.34 -19.03 -17.20
CA GLN A 401 18.46 -18.05 -16.10
C GLN A 401 17.24 -17.15 -16.07
N VAL A 402 16.72 -16.93 -14.86
CA VAL A 402 15.58 -16.05 -14.61
C VAL A 402 16.04 -14.89 -13.73
N THR A 403 15.68 -13.68 -14.11
CA THR A 403 15.86 -12.48 -13.30
C THR A 403 14.52 -11.76 -13.12
N VAL A 404 14.38 -11.11 -11.98
CA VAL A 404 13.29 -10.17 -11.69
C VAL A 404 13.89 -8.78 -11.61
N THR A 405 13.34 -7.84 -12.38
CA THR A 405 13.70 -6.42 -12.35
C THR A 405 12.53 -5.64 -11.77
N THR A 406 12.84 -4.77 -10.82
CA THR A 406 11.89 -3.84 -10.20
C THR A 406 12.48 -2.42 -10.31
N PRO A 407 11.76 -1.35 -9.96
CA PRO A 407 12.36 -0.02 -9.84
C PRO A 407 13.58 0.03 -8.90
N ASN A 408 13.69 -0.95 -8.00
CA ASN A 408 14.78 -1.06 -7.02
C ASN A 408 16.01 -1.81 -7.54
N GLY A 409 16.02 -2.26 -8.79
CA GLY A 409 17.12 -2.99 -9.41
C GLY A 409 16.73 -4.38 -9.91
N THR A 410 17.74 -5.15 -10.30
CA THR A 410 17.58 -6.51 -10.86
C THR A 410 18.13 -7.54 -9.87
N SER A 411 17.43 -8.65 -9.70
CA SER A 411 17.88 -9.78 -8.87
C SER A 411 19.17 -10.42 -9.41
N ALA A 412 19.90 -11.11 -8.54
CA ALA A 412 20.80 -12.14 -9.01
C ALA A 412 20.00 -13.17 -9.83
N PRO A 413 20.57 -13.72 -10.93
CA PRO A 413 19.90 -14.73 -11.73
C PRO A 413 19.74 -16.04 -10.94
N LEU A 414 18.55 -16.66 -11.02
CA LEU A 414 18.32 -18.02 -10.54
C LEU A 414 18.24 -18.96 -11.74
N THR A 415 18.95 -20.08 -11.67
CA THR A 415 18.97 -21.09 -12.72
C THR A 415 17.83 -22.09 -12.54
N VAL A 416 17.07 -22.36 -13.62
CA VAL A 416 15.97 -23.34 -13.65
C VAL A 416 16.11 -24.25 -14.86
N GLN A 417 15.56 -25.47 -14.76
CA GLN A 417 15.42 -26.38 -15.89
C GLN A 417 14.07 -26.13 -16.57
N VAL A 418 14.10 -25.93 -17.88
CA VAL A 418 12.91 -25.79 -18.72
C VAL A 418 12.86 -26.97 -19.68
N ASN A 419 11.74 -27.67 -19.73
CA ASN A 419 11.45 -28.76 -20.67
C ASN A 419 10.55 -28.24 -21.79
N ALA A 420 10.45 -28.99 -22.90
CA ALA A 420 9.43 -28.72 -23.92
C ALA A 420 8.02 -28.82 -23.27
N GLU A 421 7.85 -29.82 -22.43
CA GLU A 421 6.64 -30.17 -21.72
C GLU A 421 6.95 -30.51 -20.25
N GLN A 422 6.06 -30.14 -19.36
CA GLN A 422 6.04 -30.51 -17.94
C GLN A 422 4.60 -30.50 -17.49
N PRO A 423 3.77 -31.45 -17.96
CA PRO A 423 2.33 -31.41 -17.78
C PRO A 423 1.94 -31.64 -16.33
N GLY A 424 0.97 -30.87 -15.85
CA GLY A 424 0.37 -31.02 -14.54
C GLY A 424 -1.09 -30.60 -14.54
N LEU A 425 -1.98 -31.46 -14.05
CA LEU A 425 -3.39 -31.13 -13.84
C LEU A 425 -3.54 -30.25 -12.61
N CYS A 426 -4.48 -29.31 -12.67
CA CYS A 426 -4.73 -28.39 -11.58
C CYS A 426 -5.51 -29.07 -10.46
N GLN A 427 -5.06 -28.79 -9.24
CA GLN A 427 -5.58 -29.34 -7.99
C GLN A 427 -6.69 -28.44 -7.44
N GLY A 428 -7.81 -29.04 -7.08
CA GLY A 428 -8.90 -28.41 -6.36
C GLY A 428 -8.79 -28.60 -4.86
N LEU A 429 -9.90 -28.90 -4.22
CA LEU A 429 -9.99 -29.05 -2.77
C LEU A 429 -9.42 -30.37 -2.28
N GLN A 430 -8.89 -30.38 -1.07
CA GLN A 430 -8.58 -31.59 -0.32
C GLN A 430 -9.77 -32.00 0.53
N VAL A 431 -10.28 -33.22 0.34
CA VAL A 431 -11.41 -33.80 1.07
C VAL A 431 -11.02 -35.17 1.59
N ALA A 432 -11.19 -35.40 2.88
CA ALA A 432 -10.88 -36.69 3.55
C ALA A 432 -9.47 -37.23 3.26
N GLY A 433 -8.47 -36.34 3.06
CA GLY A 433 -7.09 -36.72 2.78
C GLY A 433 -6.75 -36.85 1.29
N ASN A 434 -7.73 -36.90 0.40
CA ASN A 434 -7.54 -36.94 -1.05
C ASN A 434 -7.54 -35.53 -1.65
N VAL A 435 -6.68 -35.28 -2.62
CA VAL A 435 -6.65 -34.01 -3.40
C VAL A 435 -7.48 -34.22 -4.65
N TYR A 436 -8.55 -33.45 -4.80
CA TYR A 436 -9.46 -33.55 -5.92
C TYR A 436 -8.96 -32.71 -7.09
N LEU A 437 -9.31 -33.14 -8.29
CA LEU A 437 -9.11 -32.38 -9.52
C LEU A 437 -9.92 -31.07 -9.45
N ASP A 438 -9.34 -29.97 -9.91
CA ASP A 438 -10.10 -28.72 -10.09
C ASP A 438 -10.99 -28.85 -11.32
N ALA A 439 -12.17 -29.46 -11.12
CA ALA A 439 -13.10 -29.83 -12.19
C ALA A 439 -14.51 -29.29 -11.92
N VAL A 440 -15.20 -28.90 -13.00
CA VAL A 440 -16.58 -28.49 -12.98
C VAL A 440 -17.40 -29.32 -13.98
N ILE A 441 -18.71 -29.43 -13.75
CA ILE A 441 -19.62 -29.94 -14.79
C ILE A 441 -19.59 -28.94 -15.96
N SER A 442 -19.26 -29.39 -17.15
CA SER A 442 -19.03 -28.55 -18.32
C SER A 442 -20.20 -27.58 -18.59
N GLY A 443 -19.86 -26.32 -18.85
CA GLY A 443 -20.85 -25.24 -19.06
C GLY A 443 -21.52 -24.74 -17.79
N THR A 444 -21.09 -25.17 -16.61
CA THR A 444 -21.61 -24.72 -15.31
C THR A 444 -20.48 -24.26 -14.39
N SER A 445 -20.84 -23.75 -13.20
CA SER A 445 -19.90 -23.49 -12.09
C SER A 445 -20.00 -24.53 -10.98
N ILE A 446 -20.58 -25.70 -11.24
CA ILE A 446 -20.77 -26.77 -10.25
C ILE A 446 -19.49 -27.59 -10.16
N LEU A 447 -18.82 -27.58 -9.01
CA LEU A 447 -17.62 -28.36 -8.75
C LEU A 447 -17.92 -29.86 -8.66
N VAL A 448 -17.01 -30.67 -9.18
CA VAL A 448 -17.09 -32.13 -9.10
C VAL A 448 -16.39 -32.60 -7.83
N LEU A 449 -17.17 -32.83 -6.79
CA LEU A 449 -16.69 -33.21 -5.45
C LEU A 449 -17.60 -34.28 -4.83
N PRO A 450 -17.16 -34.99 -3.77
CA PRO A 450 -17.97 -35.95 -3.04
C PRO A 450 -19.28 -35.35 -2.52
N SER A 451 -20.31 -36.21 -2.42
CA SER A 451 -21.61 -35.85 -1.85
C SER A 451 -21.47 -35.21 -0.46
N GLY A 452 -22.14 -34.09 -0.25
CA GLY A 452 -22.11 -33.37 1.03
C GLY A 452 -20.88 -32.47 1.23
N THR A 453 -19.99 -32.35 0.25
CA THR A 453 -18.92 -31.35 0.25
C THR A 453 -19.53 -29.99 -0.15
N ASN A 454 -19.50 -28.99 0.73
CA ASN A 454 -20.03 -27.66 0.49
C ASN A 454 -18.94 -26.61 0.64
N PRO A 455 -18.13 -26.34 -0.42
CA PRO A 455 -17.14 -25.27 -0.36
C PRO A 455 -17.83 -23.91 -0.25
N ALA A 456 -17.26 -23.02 0.55
CA ALA A 456 -17.85 -21.70 0.78
C ALA A 456 -18.08 -20.93 -0.53
N GLY A 457 -19.34 -20.61 -0.83
CA GLY A 457 -19.74 -19.83 -2.00
C GLY A 457 -19.83 -20.60 -3.33
N ALA A 458 -19.67 -21.93 -3.34
CA ALA A 458 -19.78 -22.75 -4.55
C ALA A 458 -20.72 -23.94 -4.35
N SER A 459 -21.42 -24.31 -5.43
CA SER A 459 -22.20 -25.55 -5.49
C SER A 459 -21.32 -26.71 -5.92
N SER A 460 -21.53 -27.90 -5.35
CA SER A 460 -20.79 -29.10 -5.72
C SER A 460 -21.67 -30.35 -5.70
N ARG A 461 -21.30 -31.32 -6.52
CA ARG A 461 -21.86 -32.68 -6.53
C ARG A 461 -20.93 -33.65 -7.24
N PRO A 462 -21.10 -34.97 -7.07
CA PRO A 462 -20.48 -35.97 -7.95
C PRO A 462 -20.89 -35.75 -9.41
N ALA A 463 -20.04 -36.16 -10.34
CA ALA A 463 -20.40 -36.26 -11.75
C ALA A 463 -21.16 -37.56 -12.01
N HIS A 464 -21.98 -37.59 -13.08
CA HIS A 464 -22.66 -38.80 -13.55
C HIS A 464 -21.99 -39.37 -14.79
N PRO A 465 -22.01 -40.69 -14.99
CA PRO A 465 -21.54 -41.30 -16.23
C PRO A 465 -22.23 -40.70 -17.46
N GLY A 466 -21.44 -40.35 -18.47
CA GLY A 466 -21.92 -39.67 -19.68
C GLY A 466 -21.94 -38.15 -19.60
N GLU A 467 -21.82 -37.55 -18.43
CA GLU A 467 -21.64 -36.09 -18.31
C GLU A 467 -20.25 -35.69 -18.81
N VAL A 468 -20.11 -34.47 -19.29
CA VAL A 468 -18.80 -33.88 -19.60
C VAL A 468 -18.35 -33.05 -18.40
N ILE A 469 -17.14 -33.31 -17.93
CA ILE A 469 -16.48 -32.46 -16.95
C ILE A 469 -15.36 -31.68 -17.61
N THR A 470 -15.18 -30.44 -17.17
CA THR A 470 -14.10 -29.55 -17.59
C THR A 470 -13.09 -29.39 -16.46
N PHE A 471 -11.83 -29.64 -16.74
CA PHE A 471 -10.73 -29.39 -15.80
C PHE A 471 -9.55 -28.72 -16.50
N TYR A 472 -8.57 -28.30 -15.72
CA TYR A 472 -7.51 -27.43 -16.21
C TYR A 472 -6.13 -28.00 -15.94
N GLY A 473 -5.14 -27.47 -16.67
CA GLY A 473 -3.76 -27.89 -16.53
C GLY A 473 -2.75 -26.85 -17.00
N ASN A 474 -1.49 -27.13 -16.73
CA ASN A 474 -0.36 -26.29 -17.06
C ASN A 474 0.78 -27.13 -17.66
N GLY A 475 1.50 -26.58 -18.65
CA GLY A 475 2.74 -27.17 -19.14
C GLY A 475 2.58 -28.31 -20.15
N PHE A 476 1.45 -28.43 -20.82
CA PHE A 476 1.12 -29.49 -21.80
C PHE A 476 1.72 -29.26 -23.21
N GLY A 477 2.65 -28.32 -23.37
CA GLY A 477 3.40 -28.16 -24.61
C GLY A 477 2.68 -27.40 -25.73
N ALA A 478 3.01 -27.72 -26.96
CA ALA A 478 2.57 -26.98 -28.13
C ALA A 478 1.15 -27.36 -28.58
N VAL A 479 0.46 -26.38 -29.18
CA VAL A 479 -0.91 -26.53 -29.72
C VAL A 479 -0.96 -26.16 -31.20
N THR A 480 -1.98 -26.64 -31.90
CA THR A 480 -2.30 -26.27 -33.30
C THR A 480 -3.74 -25.74 -33.37
N PRO A 481 -3.96 -24.51 -33.91
CA PRO A 481 -2.95 -23.52 -34.31
C PRO A 481 -2.09 -23.01 -33.15
N PRO A 482 -0.85 -22.57 -33.39
CA PRO A 482 0.10 -22.19 -32.36
C PRO A 482 -0.36 -20.94 -31.59
N ALA A 483 -0.10 -20.92 -30.30
CA ALA A 483 -0.35 -19.78 -29.46
C ALA A 483 0.67 -18.66 -29.69
N THR A 484 0.24 -17.42 -29.48
CA THR A 484 1.11 -16.24 -29.46
C THR A 484 1.35 -15.81 -28.03
N GLN A 485 2.61 -15.48 -27.68
CA GLN A 485 3.01 -15.04 -26.34
C GLN A 485 2.10 -13.94 -25.80
N GLY A 486 1.49 -14.18 -24.65
CA GLY A 486 0.67 -13.21 -23.94
C GLY A 486 -0.67 -12.84 -24.58
N GLN A 487 -1.04 -13.46 -25.69
CA GLN A 487 -2.34 -13.23 -26.31
C GLN A 487 -3.43 -14.10 -25.68
N LEU A 488 -4.61 -13.51 -25.48
CA LEU A 488 -5.81 -14.30 -25.19
C LEU A 488 -6.09 -15.25 -26.34
N VAL A 489 -6.35 -16.52 -26.04
CA VAL A 489 -6.73 -17.52 -27.03
C VAL A 489 -8.08 -17.16 -27.62
N GLN A 490 -8.12 -16.81 -28.91
CA GLN A 490 -9.33 -16.33 -29.59
C GLN A 490 -10.14 -17.46 -30.23
N GLN A 491 -9.50 -18.58 -30.55
CA GLN A 491 -10.12 -19.73 -31.22
C GLN A 491 -9.66 -21.04 -30.57
N PRO A 492 -10.50 -22.09 -30.58
CA PRO A 492 -10.11 -23.40 -30.11
C PRO A 492 -8.86 -23.90 -30.87
N ASN A 493 -8.00 -24.58 -30.14
CA ASN A 493 -6.81 -25.25 -30.62
C ASN A 493 -6.74 -26.66 -30.01
N GLN A 494 -5.79 -27.45 -30.42
CA GLN A 494 -5.60 -28.82 -29.93
C GLN A 494 -4.13 -29.04 -29.57
N LEU A 495 -3.89 -29.85 -28.55
CA LEU A 495 -2.55 -30.34 -28.25
C LEU A 495 -1.95 -31.04 -29.47
N ASN A 496 -0.66 -30.84 -29.67
CA ASN A 496 0.06 -31.54 -30.75
C ASN A 496 0.29 -33.02 -30.41
N ASP A 497 0.48 -33.29 -29.10
CA ASP A 497 0.63 -34.66 -28.62
C ASP A 497 -0.70 -35.28 -28.20
N SER A 498 -0.78 -36.63 -28.27
CA SER A 498 -1.97 -37.36 -27.83
C SER A 498 -2.17 -37.22 -26.33
N PHE A 499 -3.39 -36.87 -25.92
CA PHE A 499 -3.78 -36.79 -24.52
C PHE A 499 -4.81 -37.86 -24.19
N GLU A 500 -4.50 -38.70 -23.22
CA GLU A 500 -5.37 -39.74 -22.69
C GLU A 500 -5.62 -39.50 -21.20
N VAL A 501 -6.83 -39.77 -20.72
CA VAL A 501 -7.19 -39.65 -19.31
C VAL A 501 -7.97 -40.89 -18.86
N PHE A 502 -7.68 -41.33 -17.64
CA PHE A 502 -8.23 -42.55 -17.06
C PHE A 502 -8.90 -42.23 -15.73
N PHE A 503 -10.06 -42.84 -15.51
CA PHE A 503 -10.79 -42.86 -14.23
C PHE A 503 -10.63 -44.28 -13.65
N GLY A 504 -9.75 -44.42 -12.66
CA GLY A 504 -9.24 -45.73 -12.30
C GLY A 504 -8.51 -46.35 -13.52
N ASP A 505 -8.95 -47.55 -13.89
CA ASP A 505 -8.43 -48.26 -15.06
C ASP A 505 -9.24 -48.02 -16.34
N THR A 506 -10.25 -47.17 -16.31
CA THR A 506 -11.15 -46.95 -17.44
C THR A 506 -10.76 -45.68 -18.19
N GLN A 507 -10.37 -45.83 -19.46
CA GLN A 507 -10.08 -44.69 -20.34
C GLN A 507 -11.36 -43.90 -20.63
N ALA A 508 -11.29 -42.59 -20.52
CA ALA A 508 -12.38 -41.68 -20.81
C ALA A 508 -12.28 -41.11 -22.23
N THR A 509 -13.42 -40.69 -22.79
CA THR A 509 -13.42 -39.97 -24.07
C THR A 509 -13.10 -38.50 -23.83
N VAL A 510 -12.10 -37.99 -24.55
CA VAL A 510 -11.69 -36.58 -24.51
C VAL A 510 -12.36 -35.86 -25.69
N ASN A 511 -13.20 -34.87 -25.37
CA ASN A 511 -13.89 -34.05 -26.37
C ASN A 511 -13.06 -32.83 -26.78
N TYR A 512 -12.26 -32.32 -25.84
CA TYR A 512 -11.36 -31.17 -26.05
C TYR A 512 -10.10 -31.33 -25.19
N ALA A 513 -8.95 -31.04 -25.76
CA ALA A 513 -7.67 -30.91 -25.08
C ALA A 513 -6.84 -29.84 -25.80
N GLY A 514 -6.68 -28.68 -25.16
CA GLY A 514 -5.98 -27.52 -25.72
C GLY A 514 -5.97 -26.34 -24.81
N LEU A 515 -5.51 -25.18 -25.28
CA LEU A 515 -5.53 -23.95 -24.51
C LEU A 515 -6.95 -23.41 -24.36
N MET A 516 -7.27 -22.98 -23.16
CA MET A 516 -8.59 -22.43 -22.79
C MET A 516 -8.88 -21.14 -23.56
N PRO A 517 -9.96 -21.09 -24.36
CA PRO A 517 -10.39 -19.87 -25.04
C PRO A 517 -10.64 -18.72 -24.04
N GLY A 518 -10.23 -17.50 -24.39
CA GLY A 518 -10.35 -16.32 -23.53
C GLY A 518 -9.33 -16.25 -22.39
N ASN A 519 -8.33 -17.14 -22.37
CA ASN A 519 -7.26 -17.17 -21.36
C ASN A 519 -5.88 -17.10 -22.01
N VAL A 520 -4.83 -16.96 -21.20
CA VAL A 520 -3.43 -16.98 -21.63
C VAL A 520 -2.73 -18.17 -20.98
N GLY A 521 -2.29 -19.15 -21.78
CA GLY A 521 -1.41 -20.24 -21.34
C GLY A 521 -2.00 -21.25 -20.34
N LEU A 522 -3.31 -21.24 -20.11
CA LEU A 522 -4.01 -22.26 -19.31
C LEU A 522 -4.61 -23.28 -20.25
N TYR A 523 -4.41 -24.57 -19.94
CA TYR A 523 -4.99 -25.66 -20.71
C TYR A 523 -6.34 -26.07 -20.14
N GLN A 524 -7.26 -26.46 -21.03
CA GLN A 524 -8.60 -26.95 -20.72
C GLN A 524 -8.77 -28.35 -21.30
N PHE A 525 -9.41 -29.23 -20.55
CA PHE A 525 -9.76 -30.59 -20.93
C PHE A 525 -11.26 -30.80 -20.67
N ASP A 526 -11.99 -31.16 -21.74
CA ASP A 526 -13.39 -31.54 -21.65
C ASP A 526 -13.48 -33.05 -21.88
N VAL A 527 -13.88 -33.76 -20.83
CA VAL A 527 -13.81 -35.21 -20.76
C VAL A 527 -15.15 -35.82 -20.40
N VAL A 528 -15.58 -36.82 -21.13
CA VAL A 528 -16.80 -37.59 -20.83
C VAL A 528 -16.52 -38.56 -19.68
N VAL A 529 -17.28 -38.45 -18.61
CA VAL A 529 -17.18 -39.35 -17.47
C VAL A 529 -17.56 -40.76 -17.89
N PRO A 530 -16.67 -41.76 -17.75
CA PRO A 530 -16.95 -43.13 -18.18
C PRO A 530 -17.96 -43.83 -17.25
N ALA A 531 -18.57 -44.92 -17.75
CA ALA A 531 -19.44 -45.77 -16.95
C ALA A 531 -18.59 -46.63 -16.00
N ILE A 532 -18.46 -46.18 -14.77
CA ILE A 532 -17.72 -46.82 -13.68
C ILE A 532 -18.59 -46.96 -12.44
N PRO A 533 -18.25 -47.83 -11.47
CA PRO A 533 -18.97 -47.91 -10.19
C PRO A 533 -18.94 -46.60 -9.41
N ASP A 534 -19.99 -46.34 -8.61
CA ASP A 534 -20.09 -45.21 -7.72
C ASP A 534 -18.89 -45.16 -6.77
N SER A 535 -18.26 -43.99 -6.70
CA SER A 535 -17.16 -43.75 -5.77
C SER A 535 -16.98 -42.25 -5.55
N ASP A 536 -16.77 -41.87 -4.30
CA ASP A 536 -16.40 -40.51 -3.90
C ASP A 536 -14.91 -40.18 -4.20
N ALA A 537 -14.08 -41.18 -4.46
CA ALA A 537 -12.65 -40.99 -4.69
C ALA A 537 -12.14 -41.89 -5.84
N VAL A 538 -12.52 -41.54 -7.06
CA VAL A 538 -12.01 -42.19 -8.27
C VAL A 538 -10.66 -41.56 -8.61
N PRO A 539 -9.56 -42.32 -8.68
CA PRO A 539 -8.27 -41.77 -9.09
C PRO A 539 -8.32 -41.36 -10.57
N VAL A 540 -7.82 -40.18 -10.87
CA VAL A 540 -7.67 -39.66 -12.23
C VAL A 540 -6.19 -39.59 -12.57
N THR A 541 -5.82 -40.25 -13.64
CA THR A 541 -4.47 -40.22 -14.20
C THR A 541 -4.53 -39.85 -15.69
N PHE A 542 -3.43 -39.38 -16.24
CA PHE A 542 -3.35 -39.03 -17.67
C PHE A 542 -2.01 -39.44 -18.26
N ALA A 543 -2.00 -39.54 -19.58
CA ALA A 543 -0.80 -39.66 -20.39
C ALA A 543 -0.83 -38.63 -21.51
N GLU A 544 0.33 -38.05 -21.84
CA GLU A 544 0.53 -37.14 -22.96
C GLU A 544 1.82 -37.54 -23.67
N GLY A 545 1.72 -37.94 -24.92
CA GLY A 545 2.86 -38.48 -25.65
C GLY A 545 3.54 -39.61 -24.88
N ASN A 546 4.79 -39.40 -24.45
CA ASN A 546 5.54 -40.37 -23.65
C ASN A 546 5.53 -40.03 -22.13
N PHE A 547 4.79 -38.99 -21.70
CA PHE A 547 4.71 -38.58 -20.34
C PHE A 547 3.50 -39.20 -19.64
N ALA A 548 3.71 -39.86 -18.51
CA ALA A 548 2.65 -40.35 -17.64
C ALA A 548 2.60 -39.44 -16.38
N GLY A 549 1.46 -38.78 -16.17
CA GLY A 549 1.32 -37.74 -15.13
C GLY A 549 1.35 -38.28 -13.70
N ALA A 550 1.98 -37.53 -12.83
CA ALA A 550 1.90 -37.65 -11.38
C ALA A 550 1.75 -36.22 -10.79
N PRO A 551 1.05 -36.01 -9.68
CA PRO A 551 0.47 -36.99 -8.75
C PRO A 551 -0.92 -37.46 -9.17
N THR A 552 -1.41 -38.52 -8.52
CA THR A 552 -2.79 -38.98 -8.67
C THR A 552 -3.74 -37.96 -8.04
N LEU A 553 -4.65 -37.42 -8.82
CA LEU A 553 -5.77 -36.60 -8.35
C LEU A 553 -7.04 -37.45 -8.30
N TYR A 554 -8.04 -37.00 -7.59
CA TYR A 554 -9.28 -37.73 -7.43
C TYR A 554 -10.46 -36.96 -8.00
N THR A 555 -11.51 -37.67 -8.37
CA THR A 555 -12.82 -37.11 -8.73
C THR A 555 -13.91 -37.95 -8.07
N SER A 556 -15.15 -37.46 -8.05
CA SER A 556 -16.29 -38.20 -7.51
C SER A 556 -17.27 -38.50 -8.64
N VAL A 557 -17.68 -39.78 -8.76
CA VAL A 557 -18.60 -40.25 -9.78
C VAL A 557 -19.69 -41.09 -9.12
N HIS A 558 -20.96 -40.75 -9.38
CA HIS A 558 -22.15 -41.47 -8.93
C HIS A 558 -23.15 -41.63 -10.06
N GLN A 559 -23.94 -42.72 -10.07
CA GLN A 559 -24.96 -43.01 -11.09
C GLN A 559 -26.23 -42.15 -10.92
#